data_27e9799a057eff9d88fcc7102042ce43
#
_entry.id   27e9799a057eff9d88fcc7102042ce43
#
_cell.length_a   1.000
_cell.length_b   1.000
_cell.length_c   1.000
_cell.angle_alpha   90.00
_cell.angle_beta   90.00
_cell.angle_gamma   90.00
#
_symmetry.space_group_name_H-M   'P 1'
#
loop_
_entity.id
_entity.type
_entity.pdbx_description
1 polymer ?
#
loop_
_entity_poly.entity_id
_entity_poly.type
_entity_poly.pdbx_seq_one_letter_code
_entity_poly.pdbx_strand_id
1 'polypeptide(L)'
;MKKILFLMLVAALSHVAVANDKKESATVGVALPDQLMLADPFVIEHDGWYYIYGTEDADGIVVYRSRDLKNWSGRCGNAKKSLAMHKDDVWGEKFFWAPEVYKHGEKFIMTYSSDLHICCAESDSPCGPFVQKEQRPYLPDERGIDASIFVDDDGKAYMFWVRLDGGGNIIWVAEMTPDLMNVKIETARELIDAREGTWEKKMGRIAEGPLTFKYKGKYYLTFSCNDFRSQDYAVGFAVADSPMGPYKRYEKNPVLHRHCGYMGTGHHAVFRTGKRFYMVYHAHKNMKEVTPRQTLIAPMKMRRDRDGGKGVWRIEVSENIIVPKIGQ
;
A
#
# COMPACT_ATOMS: atom_id res chain seq x y z
N MET A 1 60.87 64.25 25.09
CA MET A 1 59.61 64.13 25.82
C MET A 1 58.58 63.63 24.83
N LYS A 2 58.30 62.29 24.84
CA LYS A 2 57.36 61.63 23.90
C LYS A 2 56.04 61.40 24.61
N LYS A 3 54.98 61.98 24.08
CA LYS A 3 53.59 61.72 24.53
C LYS A 3 53.12 60.41 23.98
N ILE A 4 52.75 59.48 24.84
CA ILE A 4 52.13 58.20 24.49
C ILE A 4 50.62 58.43 24.52
N LEU A 5 49.98 58.19 23.35
CA LEU A 5 48.50 58.23 23.16
C LEU A 5 47.93 56.86 23.44
N PHE A 6 47.08 56.73 24.47
CA PHE A 6 46.38 55.50 24.81
C PHE A 6 45.07 55.40 23.98
N LEU A 7 45.01 54.47 23.09
CA LEU A 7 43.79 54.20 22.31
C LEU A 7 42.96 53.16 23.09
N MET A 8 41.79 53.54 23.60
CA MET A 8 40.82 52.59 24.17
C MET A 8 40.03 51.95 23.05
N LEU A 9 40.19 50.66 22.92
CA LEU A 9 39.38 49.82 22.01
C LEU A 9 38.12 49.37 22.75
N VAL A 10 36.97 49.94 22.40
CA VAL A 10 35.65 49.45 22.90
C VAL A 10 35.26 48.25 22.09
N ALA A 11 35.34 47.08 22.70
CA ALA A 11 34.81 45.85 22.11
C ALA A 11 33.29 45.79 22.31
N ALA A 12 32.53 45.97 21.21
CA ALA A 12 31.09 45.72 21.20
C ALA A 12 30.86 44.22 21.14
N LEU A 13 30.42 43.63 22.25
CA LEU A 13 29.92 42.26 22.30
C LEU A 13 28.52 42.21 21.65
N SER A 14 28.45 41.81 20.40
CA SER A 14 27.22 41.44 19.76
C SER A 14 26.75 40.08 20.31
N HIS A 15 25.70 40.08 21.11
CA HIS A 15 25.02 38.88 21.51
C HIS A 15 24.26 38.30 20.28
N VAL A 16 24.84 37.31 19.66
CA VAL A 16 24.11 36.46 18.71
C VAL A 16 23.22 35.56 19.55
N ALA A 17 21.91 35.86 19.56
CA ALA A 17 20.93 34.99 20.09
C ALA A 17 20.87 33.73 19.17
N VAL A 18 21.49 32.64 19.61
CA VAL A 18 21.28 31.31 19.01
C VAL A 18 19.87 30.91 19.36
N ALA A 19 18.98 31.04 18.38
CA ALA A 19 17.67 30.41 18.45
C ALA A 19 17.90 28.90 18.54
N ASN A 20 17.72 28.33 19.71
CA ASN A 20 17.63 26.90 19.93
C ASN A 20 16.31 26.44 19.32
N ASP A 21 16.30 26.13 18.01
CA ASP A 21 15.30 25.28 17.43
C ASP A 21 15.44 23.91 18.12
N LYS A 22 14.70 23.74 19.22
CA LYS A 22 14.33 22.41 19.71
C LYS A 22 13.46 21.79 18.61
N LYS A 23 14.09 21.16 17.61
CA LYS A 23 13.43 20.08 16.89
C LYS A 23 12.96 19.10 17.98
N GLU A 24 11.65 19.11 18.26
CA GLU A 24 11.02 17.98 18.91
C GLU A 24 11.49 16.75 18.13
N SER A 25 12.31 15.93 18.78
CA SER A 25 12.60 14.60 18.27
C SER A 25 11.26 13.86 18.34
N ALA A 26 10.47 13.96 17.26
CA ALA A 26 9.34 13.10 17.06
C ALA A 26 9.87 11.69 17.32
N THR A 27 9.26 10.97 18.25
CA THR A 27 9.60 9.59 18.56
C THR A 27 9.30 8.79 17.29
N VAL A 28 10.33 8.57 16.49
CA VAL A 28 10.23 7.91 15.19
C VAL A 28 9.54 6.56 15.40
N GLY A 29 8.52 6.28 14.59
CA GLY A 29 7.77 5.02 14.64
C GLY A 29 6.64 4.95 15.67
N VAL A 30 6.34 6.02 16.42
CA VAL A 30 5.19 6.05 17.34
C VAL A 30 4.00 6.75 16.68
N ALA A 31 2.82 6.10 16.71
CA ALA A 31 1.60 6.68 16.16
C ALA A 31 1.20 7.98 16.86
N LEU A 32 0.78 8.98 16.09
CA LEU A 32 0.22 10.22 16.60
C LEU A 32 -1.25 10.02 17.02
N PRO A 33 -1.78 10.81 17.97
CA PRO A 33 -3.16 10.64 18.46
C PRO A 33 -4.23 10.77 17.38
N ASP A 34 -3.98 11.59 16.36
CA ASP A 34 -4.88 11.89 15.24
C ASP A 34 -4.49 11.16 13.94
N GLN A 35 -3.54 10.25 14.00
CA GLN A 35 -3.08 9.51 12.82
C GLN A 35 -4.13 8.53 12.32
N LEU A 36 -4.26 8.46 10.99
CA LEU A 36 -5.08 7.43 10.34
C LEU A 36 -4.42 6.05 10.51
N MET A 37 -5.17 5.12 11.08
CA MET A 37 -4.69 3.78 11.44
C MET A 37 -5.43 2.73 10.61
N LEU A 38 -4.93 2.48 9.40
CA LEU A 38 -5.45 1.43 8.52
C LEU A 38 -4.36 0.40 8.22
N ALA A 39 -4.73 -0.86 8.27
CA ALA A 39 -3.96 -1.92 7.66
C ALA A 39 -4.32 -2.05 6.17
N ASP A 40 -3.39 -2.57 5.37
CA ASP A 40 -3.62 -2.92 3.97
C ASP A 40 -4.25 -1.76 3.17
N PRO A 41 -3.64 -0.55 3.22
CA PRO A 41 -4.27 0.66 2.71
C PRO A 41 -4.22 0.72 1.18
N PHE A 42 -5.33 1.12 0.56
CA PHE A 42 -5.45 1.34 -0.88
C PHE A 42 -6.01 2.74 -1.18
N VAL A 43 -5.43 3.44 -2.14
CA VAL A 43 -5.83 4.82 -2.49
C VAL A 43 -6.22 4.92 -3.95
N ILE A 44 -7.37 5.56 -4.21
CA ILE A 44 -7.76 6.03 -5.54
C ILE A 44 -7.91 7.55 -5.56
N GLU A 45 -7.74 8.14 -6.74
CA GLU A 45 -8.12 9.53 -7.03
C GLU A 45 -9.38 9.52 -7.91
N HIS A 46 -10.42 10.28 -7.52
CA HIS A 46 -11.62 10.45 -8.31
C HIS A 46 -12.22 11.84 -8.04
N ASP A 47 -12.52 12.58 -9.11
CA ASP A 47 -13.11 13.94 -9.09
C ASP A 47 -12.38 14.92 -8.14
N GLY A 48 -11.04 14.84 -8.16
CA GLY A 48 -10.17 15.69 -7.36
C GLY A 48 -10.22 15.38 -5.86
N TRP A 49 -10.74 14.24 -5.45
CA TRP A 49 -10.63 13.68 -4.12
C TRP A 49 -9.78 12.41 -4.13
N TYR A 50 -9.05 12.20 -3.07
CA TYR A 50 -8.44 10.93 -2.72
C TYR A 50 -9.37 10.18 -1.80
N TYR A 51 -9.54 8.88 -2.06
CA TYR A 51 -10.29 7.95 -1.21
C TYR A 51 -9.33 6.88 -0.74
N ILE A 52 -9.27 6.64 0.57
CA ILE A 52 -8.46 5.57 1.15
C ILE A 52 -9.35 4.53 1.79
N TYR A 53 -9.08 3.29 1.48
CA TYR A 53 -9.72 2.10 2.03
C TYR A 53 -8.69 1.29 2.81
N GLY A 54 -9.13 0.43 3.70
CA GLY A 54 -8.23 -0.46 4.42
C GLY A 54 -8.94 -1.38 5.39
N THR A 55 -8.17 -2.26 5.97
CA THR A 55 -8.60 -3.20 7.01
C THR A 55 -8.63 -2.49 8.36
N GLU A 56 -9.82 -2.34 8.93
CA GLU A 56 -10.02 -1.70 10.25
C GLU A 56 -11.22 -2.28 11.00
N ASP A 57 -12.37 -2.43 10.33
CA ASP A 57 -13.64 -2.77 10.96
C ASP A 57 -13.97 -4.26 10.80
N ALA A 58 -14.57 -4.87 11.82
CA ALA A 58 -14.94 -6.28 11.81
C ALA A 58 -16.18 -6.58 10.94
N ASP A 59 -17.02 -5.58 10.67
CA ASP A 59 -18.27 -5.73 9.93
C ASP A 59 -18.19 -5.28 8.46
N GLY A 60 -16.99 -4.89 7.98
CA GLY A 60 -16.82 -4.52 6.57
C GLY A 60 -15.60 -3.62 6.32
N ILE A 61 -15.65 -2.88 5.22
CA ILE A 61 -14.56 -2.04 4.74
C ILE A 61 -14.85 -0.56 4.97
N VAL A 62 -13.90 0.14 5.55
CA VAL A 62 -13.95 1.59 5.79
C VAL A 62 -13.50 2.38 4.57
N VAL A 63 -13.92 3.65 4.48
CA VAL A 63 -13.41 4.63 3.53
C VAL A 63 -13.31 6.01 4.17
N TYR A 64 -12.25 6.71 3.86
CA TYR A 64 -11.99 8.12 4.21
C TYR A 64 -11.65 8.89 2.95
N ARG A 65 -11.83 10.21 2.94
CA ARG A 65 -11.49 11.04 1.80
C ARG A 65 -10.63 12.24 2.17
N SER A 66 -9.82 12.72 1.21
CA SER A 66 -8.90 13.85 1.38
C SER A 66 -8.76 14.65 0.10
N ARG A 67 -8.35 15.92 0.21
CA ARG A 67 -7.94 16.76 -0.93
C ARG A 67 -6.43 16.89 -1.07
N ASP A 68 -5.66 16.50 -0.05
CA ASP A 68 -4.23 16.82 0.05
C ASP A 68 -3.35 15.65 0.52
N LEU A 69 -3.92 14.45 0.71
CA LEU A 69 -3.28 13.24 1.24
C LEU A 69 -2.83 13.35 2.72
N LYS A 70 -2.93 14.52 3.35
CA LYS A 70 -2.51 14.76 4.73
C LYS A 70 -3.68 14.75 5.69
N ASN A 71 -4.72 15.52 5.33
CA ASN A 71 -5.90 15.72 6.16
C ASN A 71 -7.06 14.92 5.57
N TRP A 72 -7.52 13.94 6.33
CA TRP A 72 -8.58 13.02 5.93
C TRP A 72 -9.85 13.30 6.73
N SER A 73 -11.02 13.12 6.12
CA SER A 73 -12.30 13.18 6.79
C SER A 73 -12.42 12.12 7.88
N GLY A 74 -13.50 12.15 8.66
CA GLY A 74 -14.01 10.94 9.31
C GLY A 74 -14.47 9.91 8.27
N ARG A 75 -14.93 8.74 8.71
CA ARG A 75 -15.52 7.72 7.82
C ARG A 75 -16.61 8.35 6.95
N CYS A 76 -16.53 8.15 5.65
CA CYS A 76 -17.42 8.77 4.67
C CYS A 76 -18.15 7.75 3.79
N GLY A 77 -18.24 6.52 4.24
CA GLY A 77 -18.95 5.45 3.53
C GLY A 77 -20.47 5.60 3.60
N ASN A 78 -21.15 5.15 2.55
CA ASN A 78 -22.59 5.21 2.39
C ASN A 78 -23.32 3.94 2.85
N ALA A 79 -22.58 2.87 3.20
CA ALA A 79 -23.15 1.68 3.82
C ALA A 79 -23.40 1.88 5.33
N LYS A 80 -24.02 0.90 5.94
CA LYS A 80 -24.27 0.85 7.40
C LYS A 80 -22.99 1.14 8.19
N LYS A 81 -23.07 1.82 9.33
CA LYS A 81 -21.92 2.27 10.16
C LYS A 81 -20.93 3.21 9.46
N SER A 82 -21.36 3.93 8.43
CA SER A 82 -20.50 4.77 7.59
C SER A 82 -19.34 4.00 6.95
N LEU A 83 -19.56 2.71 6.63
CA LEU A 83 -18.63 1.87 5.87
C LEU A 83 -18.81 2.08 4.38
N ALA A 84 -17.77 1.78 3.59
CA ALA A 84 -17.89 1.65 2.14
C ALA A 84 -18.66 0.39 1.75
N MET A 85 -18.44 -0.69 2.50
CA MET A 85 -19.05 -2.00 2.32
C MET A 85 -19.39 -2.58 3.70
N HIS A 86 -20.63 -3.08 3.88
CA HIS A 86 -21.06 -3.75 5.10
C HIS A 86 -21.35 -5.22 4.82
N LYS A 87 -21.05 -6.10 5.77
CA LYS A 87 -21.24 -7.55 5.62
C LYS A 87 -22.65 -8.00 5.27
N ASP A 88 -23.68 -7.24 5.64
CA ASP A 88 -25.08 -7.55 5.32
C ASP A 88 -25.36 -7.46 3.79
N ASP A 89 -24.49 -6.78 3.02
CA ASP A 89 -24.67 -6.49 1.60
C ASP A 89 -23.82 -7.38 0.68
N VAL A 90 -22.97 -8.25 1.26
CA VAL A 90 -21.97 -9.03 0.54
C VAL A 90 -21.80 -10.45 1.13
N TRP A 91 -21.07 -11.30 0.43
CA TRP A 91 -20.68 -12.61 0.93
C TRP A 91 -19.58 -12.51 1.99
N GLY A 92 -19.72 -13.35 3.04
CA GLY A 92 -18.75 -13.51 4.13
C GLY A 92 -19.21 -12.87 5.43
N GLU A 93 -18.70 -13.40 6.54
CA GLU A 93 -19.13 -13.01 7.90
C GLU A 93 -18.01 -12.30 8.68
N LYS A 94 -16.75 -12.53 8.30
CA LYS A 94 -15.58 -12.04 9.04
C LYS A 94 -14.35 -11.91 8.15
N PHE A 95 -13.29 -11.27 8.70
CA PHE A 95 -12.01 -11.11 8.01
C PHE A 95 -12.14 -10.29 6.72
N PHE A 96 -12.86 -9.16 6.79
CA PHE A 96 -12.95 -8.19 5.71
C PHE A 96 -11.61 -7.45 5.60
N TRP A 97 -10.72 -7.95 4.71
CA TRP A 97 -9.33 -7.50 4.61
C TRP A 97 -8.96 -7.06 3.21
N ALA A 98 -7.86 -6.26 3.15
CA ALA A 98 -7.12 -5.90 1.96
C ALA A 98 -8.01 -5.46 0.78
N PRO A 99 -8.82 -4.40 0.93
CA PRO A 99 -9.64 -3.90 -0.15
C PRO A 99 -8.81 -3.19 -1.20
N GLU A 100 -9.12 -3.42 -2.48
CA GLU A 100 -8.68 -2.58 -3.58
C GLU A 100 -9.86 -2.11 -4.41
N VAL A 101 -9.84 -0.87 -4.88
CA VAL A 101 -10.98 -0.26 -5.60
C VAL A 101 -10.55 0.24 -6.96
N TYR A 102 -11.32 -0.11 -8.00
CA TYR A 102 -11.04 0.23 -9.40
C TYR A 102 -12.24 0.93 -10.03
N LYS A 103 -12.00 2.00 -10.77
CA LYS A 103 -13.01 2.57 -11.66
C LYS A 103 -13.07 1.73 -12.93
N HIS A 104 -14.24 1.16 -13.24
CA HIS A 104 -14.50 0.38 -14.45
C HIS A 104 -15.80 0.85 -15.11
N GLY A 105 -15.71 1.49 -16.26
CA GLY A 105 -16.86 2.18 -16.86
C GLY A 105 -17.44 3.23 -15.89
N GLU A 106 -18.74 3.15 -15.63
CA GLU A 106 -19.43 4.02 -14.66
C GLU A 106 -19.42 3.47 -13.23
N LYS A 107 -18.95 2.25 -13.03
CA LYS A 107 -18.93 1.58 -11.72
C LYS A 107 -17.57 1.65 -11.04
N PHE A 108 -17.60 1.45 -9.73
CA PHE A 108 -16.44 1.11 -8.92
C PHE A 108 -16.53 -0.36 -8.55
N ILE A 109 -15.46 -1.09 -8.75
CA ILE A 109 -15.32 -2.50 -8.36
C ILE A 109 -14.36 -2.55 -7.17
N MET A 110 -14.80 -3.16 -6.08
CA MET A 110 -13.95 -3.43 -4.92
C MET A 110 -13.61 -4.92 -4.87
N THR A 111 -12.34 -5.28 -4.86
CA THR A 111 -11.89 -6.58 -4.40
C THR A 111 -11.69 -6.53 -2.88
N TYR A 112 -11.97 -7.62 -2.20
CA TYR A 112 -11.74 -7.77 -0.76
C TYR A 112 -11.57 -9.25 -0.40
N SER A 113 -11.02 -9.51 0.76
CA SER A 113 -10.98 -10.86 1.34
C SER A 113 -12.05 -10.98 2.40
N SER A 114 -12.77 -12.10 2.44
CA SER A 114 -13.60 -12.49 3.58
C SER A 114 -13.60 -14.00 3.75
N ASP A 115 -13.64 -14.48 5.00
CA ASP A 115 -13.61 -15.91 5.36
C ASP A 115 -12.50 -16.69 4.62
N LEU A 116 -11.37 -16.03 4.36
CA LEU A 116 -10.22 -16.54 3.60
C LEU A 116 -10.55 -16.88 2.12
N HIS A 117 -11.46 -16.15 1.52
CA HIS A 117 -11.76 -16.20 0.09
C HIS A 117 -11.65 -14.78 -0.49
N ILE A 118 -11.30 -14.72 -1.76
CA ILE A 118 -11.29 -13.45 -2.51
C ILE A 118 -12.67 -13.18 -3.09
N CYS A 119 -13.14 -11.95 -2.91
CA CYS A 119 -14.48 -11.52 -3.28
C CYS A 119 -14.43 -10.19 -4.06
N CYS A 120 -15.56 -9.83 -4.69
CA CYS A 120 -15.72 -8.49 -5.27
C CYS A 120 -17.14 -7.98 -5.01
N ALA A 121 -17.25 -6.64 -4.97
CA ALA A 121 -18.51 -5.93 -4.86
C ALA A 121 -18.50 -4.70 -5.79
N GLU A 122 -19.67 -4.21 -6.17
CA GLU A 122 -19.85 -3.06 -7.06
C GLU A 122 -20.49 -1.89 -6.35
N SER A 123 -20.17 -0.66 -6.80
CA SER A 123 -20.86 0.56 -6.38
C SER A 123 -20.91 1.60 -7.50
N ASP A 124 -21.87 2.53 -7.43
CA ASP A 124 -21.91 3.73 -8.28
C ASP A 124 -21.06 4.88 -7.70
N SER A 125 -20.54 4.72 -6.49
CA SER A 125 -19.82 5.77 -5.77
C SER A 125 -18.55 5.20 -5.13
N PRO A 126 -17.44 5.96 -5.08
CA PRO A 126 -16.25 5.56 -4.33
C PRO A 126 -16.50 5.44 -2.81
N CYS A 127 -17.55 6.07 -2.30
CA CYS A 127 -17.96 5.91 -0.89
C CYS A 127 -18.89 4.70 -0.67
N GLY A 128 -19.16 3.90 -1.71
CA GLY A 128 -20.14 2.82 -1.61
C GLY A 128 -21.61 3.32 -1.65
N PRO A 129 -22.60 2.51 -1.24
CA PRO A 129 -22.39 1.16 -0.74
C PRO A 129 -21.88 0.20 -1.81
N PHE A 130 -20.84 -0.56 -1.50
CA PHE A 130 -20.42 -1.66 -2.33
C PHE A 130 -21.26 -2.89 -1.99
N VAL A 131 -21.89 -3.49 -3.00
CA VAL A 131 -22.82 -4.61 -2.85
C VAL A 131 -22.50 -5.74 -3.82
N GLN A 132 -22.86 -6.97 -3.45
CA GLN A 132 -22.83 -8.10 -4.35
C GLN A 132 -24.26 -8.50 -4.74
N LYS A 133 -24.55 -8.54 -6.04
CA LYS A 133 -25.82 -9.07 -6.55
C LYS A 133 -25.95 -10.57 -6.30
N GLU A 134 -24.87 -11.29 -6.57
CA GLU A 134 -24.69 -12.71 -6.26
C GLU A 134 -23.65 -12.83 -5.16
N GLN A 135 -24.12 -13.14 -3.95
CA GLN A 135 -23.23 -13.24 -2.78
C GLN A 135 -22.42 -14.54 -2.87
N ARG A 136 -21.23 -14.43 -3.48
CA ARG A 136 -20.28 -15.52 -3.65
C ARG A 136 -18.85 -15.00 -3.78
N PRO A 137 -17.82 -15.79 -3.43
CA PRO A 137 -16.44 -15.44 -3.76
C PRO A 137 -16.15 -15.64 -5.25
N TYR A 138 -15.02 -15.08 -5.73
CA TYR A 138 -14.53 -15.30 -7.09
C TYR A 138 -14.21 -16.78 -7.35
N LEU A 139 -13.55 -17.44 -6.40
CA LEU A 139 -13.08 -18.80 -6.46
C LEU A 139 -13.61 -19.58 -5.23
N PRO A 140 -14.84 -20.12 -5.31
CA PRO A 140 -15.49 -20.77 -4.16
C PRO A 140 -14.72 -21.98 -3.59
N ASP A 141 -14.02 -22.70 -4.46
CA ASP A 141 -13.31 -23.94 -4.11
C ASP A 141 -11.86 -23.69 -3.66
N GLU A 142 -11.42 -22.42 -3.63
CA GLU A 142 -10.04 -22.05 -3.30
C GLU A 142 -9.96 -21.03 -2.16
N ARG A 143 -9.09 -21.28 -1.22
CA ARG A 143 -8.75 -20.30 -0.18
C ARG A 143 -7.73 -19.32 -0.71
N GLY A 144 -8.04 -18.04 -0.59
CA GLY A 144 -7.15 -16.96 -1.05
C GLY A 144 -7.47 -15.63 -0.40
N ILE A 145 -6.53 -14.71 -0.47
CA ILE A 145 -6.63 -13.35 0.04
C ILE A 145 -5.95 -12.36 -0.92
N ASP A 146 -6.05 -11.07 -0.66
CA ASP A 146 -5.28 -9.99 -1.30
C ASP A 146 -5.43 -9.95 -2.82
N ALA A 147 -6.65 -9.90 -3.32
CA ALA A 147 -6.91 -9.83 -4.76
C ALA A 147 -6.65 -8.43 -5.31
N SER A 148 -5.76 -8.33 -6.29
CA SER A 148 -5.38 -7.12 -7.01
C SER A 148 -5.68 -7.26 -8.51
N ILE A 149 -6.37 -6.30 -9.10
CA ILE A 149 -6.72 -6.30 -10.52
C ILE A 149 -5.78 -5.38 -11.30
N PHE A 150 -5.25 -5.88 -12.40
CA PHE A 150 -4.52 -5.10 -13.39
C PHE A 150 -5.22 -5.18 -14.73
N VAL A 151 -5.54 -4.00 -15.31
CA VAL A 151 -6.05 -3.88 -16.69
C VAL A 151 -4.95 -3.32 -17.57
N ASP A 152 -4.57 -4.05 -18.61
CA ASP A 152 -3.52 -3.63 -19.53
C ASP A 152 -4.04 -2.65 -20.60
N ASP A 153 -3.12 -2.01 -21.33
CA ASP A 153 -3.42 -1.03 -22.38
C ASP A 153 -4.28 -1.60 -23.52
N ASP A 154 -4.31 -2.92 -23.72
CA ASP A 154 -5.16 -3.62 -24.69
C ASP A 154 -6.56 -3.98 -24.16
N GLY A 155 -6.86 -3.58 -22.93
CA GLY A 155 -8.14 -3.84 -22.26
C GLY A 155 -8.26 -5.23 -21.62
N LYS A 156 -7.25 -6.08 -21.72
CA LYS A 156 -7.24 -7.36 -21.00
C LYS A 156 -7.03 -7.14 -19.52
N ALA A 157 -7.75 -7.88 -18.72
CA ALA A 157 -7.70 -7.83 -17.28
C ALA A 157 -7.08 -9.09 -16.68
N TYR A 158 -6.34 -8.89 -15.61
CA TYR A 158 -5.64 -9.94 -14.88
C TYR A 158 -5.87 -9.75 -13.38
N MET A 159 -6.13 -10.84 -12.68
CA MET A 159 -6.18 -10.85 -11.23
C MET A 159 -4.92 -11.49 -10.68
N PHE A 160 -4.28 -10.77 -9.78
CA PHE A 160 -3.20 -11.26 -8.93
C PHE A 160 -3.79 -11.51 -7.55
N TRP A 161 -3.47 -12.63 -6.91
CA TRP A 161 -3.98 -12.92 -5.57
C TRP A 161 -3.03 -13.84 -4.83
N VAL A 162 -3.24 -13.93 -3.54
CA VAL A 162 -2.55 -14.90 -2.69
C VAL A 162 -3.39 -16.17 -2.60
N ARG A 163 -2.83 -17.30 -2.99
CA ARG A 163 -3.38 -18.63 -2.68
C ARG A 163 -2.78 -19.12 -1.36
N LEU A 164 -3.65 -19.60 -0.47
CA LEU A 164 -3.25 -20.18 0.80
C LEU A 164 -3.02 -21.68 0.59
N ASP A 165 -1.79 -22.08 0.30
CA ASP A 165 -1.45 -23.46 -0.06
C ASP A 165 -0.23 -23.96 0.72
N GLY A 166 -0.28 -25.24 1.15
CA GLY A 166 0.87 -25.96 1.71
C GLY A 166 1.52 -25.29 2.92
N GLY A 167 0.77 -24.46 3.68
CA GLY A 167 1.29 -23.74 4.86
C GLY A 167 2.04 -22.46 4.50
N GLY A 168 1.78 -21.87 3.32
CA GLY A 168 2.35 -20.59 2.88
C GLY A 168 1.34 -19.73 2.12
N ASN A 169 1.74 -18.48 1.91
CA ASN A 169 1.07 -17.51 1.07
C ASN A 169 1.87 -17.38 -0.24
N ILE A 170 1.25 -17.75 -1.36
CA ILE A 170 1.91 -17.78 -2.68
C ILE A 170 1.12 -16.88 -3.63
N ILE A 171 1.80 -15.99 -4.35
CA ILE A 171 1.15 -15.11 -5.31
C ILE A 171 0.95 -15.83 -6.65
N TRP A 172 -0.28 -15.79 -7.12
CA TRP A 172 -0.74 -16.31 -8.39
C TRP A 172 -1.28 -15.20 -9.28
N VAL A 173 -1.43 -15.49 -10.58
CA VAL A 173 -2.10 -14.64 -11.57
C VAL A 173 -2.99 -15.48 -12.47
N ALA A 174 -4.12 -14.91 -12.90
CA ALA A 174 -4.96 -15.47 -13.96
C ALA A 174 -5.58 -14.34 -14.79
N GLU A 175 -5.98 -14.66 -16.03
CA GLU A 175 -6.81 -13.75 -16.82
C GLU A 175 -8.20 -13.60 -16.20
N MET A 176 -8.82 -12.44 -16.43
CA MET A 176 -10.21 -12.17 -16.05
C MET A 176 -11.10 -12.00 -17.28
N THR A 177 -12.41 -12.07 -17.06
CA THR A 177 -13.38 -11.57 -18.03
C THR A 177 -13.34 -10.05 -18.12
N PRO A 178 -13.70 -9.44 -19.27
CA PRO A 178 -13.61 -7.99 -19.47
C PRO A 178 -14.47 -7.16 -18.50
N ASP A 179 -15.52 -7.75 -17.93
CA ASP A 179 -16.39 -7.12 -16.92
C ASP A 179 -15.77 -7.12 -15.50
N LEU A 180 -14.60 -7.74 -15.33
CA LEU A 180 -13.89 -7.91 -14.06
C LEU A 180 -14.64 -8.78 -13.03
N MET A 181 -15.67 -9.53 -13.43
CA MET A 181 -16.54 -10.26 -12.51
C MET A 181 -16.18 -11.75 -12.38
N ASN A 182 -15.35 -12.29 -13.29
CA ASN A 182 -14.95 -13.69 -13.25
C ASN A 182 -13.46 -13.87 -13.55
N VAL A 183 -12.88 -14.87 -12.92
CA VAL A 183 -11.50 -15.32 -13.14
C VAL A 183 -11.49 -16.52 -14.05
N LYS A 184 -10.64 -16.52 -15.06
CA LYS A 184 -10.39 -17.67 -15.93
C LYS A 184 -9.35 -18.58 -15.27
N ILE A 185 -9.82 -19.39 -14.33
CA ILE A 185 -8.94 -20.19 -13.45
C ILE A 185 -8.02 -21.15 -14.22
N GLU A 186 -8.44 -21.61 -15.38
CA GLU A 186 -7.65 -22.46 -16.27
C GLU A 186 -6.37 -21.80 -16.79
N THR A 187 -6.30 -20.46 -16.69
CA THR A 187 -5.09 -19.67 -17.05
C THR A 187 -4.16 -19.44 -15.88
N ALA A 188 -4.54 -19.88 -14.67
CA ALA A 188 -3.82 -19.57 -13.44
C ALA A 188 -2.37 -20.04 -13.44
N ARG A 189 -1.46 -19.19 -12.95
CA ARG A 189 -0.02 -19.47 -12.82
C ARG A 189 0.51 -18.97 -11.50
N GLU A 190 1.39 -19.76 -10.90
CA GLU A 190 2.20 -19.33 -9.76
C GLU A 190 3.25 -18.32 -10.21
N LEU A 191 3.44 -17.26 -9.41
CA LEU A 191 4.42 -16.20 -9.69
C LEU A 191 5.49 -16.06 -8.62
N ILE A 192 5.08 -15.84 -7.37
CA ILE A 192 5.99 -15.51 -6.27
C ILE A 192 5.72 -16.41 -5.08
N ASP A 193 6.70 -17.22 -4.75
CA ASP A 193 6.82 -17.95 -3.49
C ASP A 193 8.04 -17.43 -2.73
N ALA A 194 7.92 -17.24 -1.43
CA ALA A 194 8.99 -16.68 -0.60
C ALA A 194 10.25 -17.57 -0.60
N ARG A 195 11.40 -17.01 -0.96
CA ARG A 195 12.65 -17.74 -1.12
C ARG A 195 13.37 -17.96 0.20
N GLU A 196 13.74 -19.21 0.45
CA GLU A 196 14.56 -19.60 1.58
C GLU A 196 15.93 -18.91 1.56
N GLY A 197 16.45 -18.57 2.75
CA GLY A 197 17.77 -17.96 2.90
C GLY A 197 17.89 -16.52 2.42
N THR A 198 16.76 -15.85 2.11
CA THR A 198 16.73 -14.46 1.66
C THR A 198 15.93 -13.58 2.65
N TRP A 199 15.80 -12.28 2.31
CA TRP A 199 14.94 -11.35 3.05
C TRP A 199 13.46 -11.76 3.03
N GLU A 200 13.04 -12.57 2.06
CA GLU A 200 11.64 -12.94 1.83
C GLU A 200 11.10 -13.94 2.87
N LYS A 201 11.97 -14.71 3.54
CA LYS A 201 11.54 -15.80 4.43
C LYS A 201 12.33 -15.82 5.75
N LYS A 202 12.18 -14.76 6.55
CA LYS A 202 12.70 -14.72 7.93
C LYS A 202 11.66 -15.21 8.94
N MET A 203 10.37 -14.93 8.68
CA MET A 203 9.25 -15.34 9.51
C MET A 203 8.10 -15.81 8.62
N GLY A 204 8.01 -17.12 8.40
CA GLY A 204 6.98 -17.73 7.58
C GLY A 204 7.28 -17.74 6.06
N ARG A 205 6.61 -18.63 5.33
CA ARG A 205 6.61 -18.71 3.87
C ARG A 205 5.48 -17.84 3.37
N ILE A 206 5.72 -16.53 3.32
CA ILE A 206 4.68 -15.52 3.03
C ILE A 206 5.18 -14.59 1.94
N ALA A 207 4.45 -14.58 0.81
CA ALA A 207 4.49 -13.57 -0.22
C ALA A 207 3.04 -13.11 -0.46
N GLU A 208 2.75 -11.82 -0.20
CA GLU A 208 1.39 -11.30 -0.18
C GLU A 208 1.29 -9.85 -0.63
N GLY A 209 0.06 -9.27 -0.64
CA GLY A 209 -0.19 -7.91 -1.09
C GLY A 209 0.35 -7.64 -2.49
N PRO A 210 0.03 -8.46 -3.51
CA PRO A 210 0.51 -8.23 -4.87
C PRO A 210 -0.12 -6.98 -5.46
N LEU A 211 0.68 -6.16 -6.14
CA LEU A 211 0.15 -5.07 -6.97
C LEU A 211 0.99 -4.97 -8.25
N THR A 212 0.31 -4.92 -9.39
CA THR A 212 0.96 -4.84 -10.69
C THR A 212 0.69 -3.52 -11.39
N PHE A 213 1.73 -2.92 -11.95
CA PHE A 213 1.60 -1.76 -12.84
C PHE A 213 2.57 -1.85 -14.02
N LYS A 214 2.23 -1.16 -15.12
CA LYS A 214 3.07 -1.10 -16.32
C LYS A 214 3.90 0.18 -16.33
N TYR A 215 5.19 0.05 -16.60
CA TYR A 215 6.09 1.19 -16.76
C TYR A 215 7.12 0.95 -17.86
N LYS A 216 7.15 1.85 -18.87
CA LYS A 216 8.08 1.77 -20.03
C LYS A 216 8.09 0.40 -20.72
N GLY A 217 6.90 -0.18 -20.90
CA GLY A 217 6.71 -1.45 -21.62
C GLY A 217 7.06 -2.71 -20.81
N LYS A 218 7.35 -2.58 -19.52
CA LYS A 218 7.56 -3.69 -18.59
C LYS A 218 6.48 -3.72 -17.50
N TYR A 219 6.21 -4.90 -16.99
CA TYR A 219 5.27 -5.13 -15.89
C TYR A 219 6.04 -5.28 -14.59
N TYR A 220 5.65 -4.51 -13.61
CA TYR A 220 6.23 -4.47 -12.26
C TYR A 220 5.23 -5.08 -11.29
N LEU A 221 5.52 -6.26 -10.79
CA LEU A 221 4.78 -6.89 -9.69
C LEU A 221 5.50 -6.55 -8.40
N THR A 222 4.89 -5.73 -7.59
CA THR A 222 5.33 -5.42 -6.22
C THR A 222 4.61 -6.33 -5.24
N PHE A 223 5.28 -6.73 -4.17
CA PHE A 223 4.76 -7.70 -3.19
C PHE A 223 5.44 -7.52 -1.84
N SER A 224 4.77 -7.97 -0.79
CA SER A 224 5.31 -8.00 0.57
C SER A 224 5.72 -9.41 0.96
N CYS A 225 6.77 -9.51 1.76
CA CYS A 225 7.23 -10.78 2.30
C CYS A 225 7.50 -10.73 3.80
N ASN A 226 7.58 -11.91 4.40
CA ASN A 226 7.49 -12.23 5.81
C ASN A 226 6.05 -12.13 6.32
N ASP A 227 5.83 -12.51 7.58
CA ASP A 227 4.56 -12.31 8.27
C ASP A 227 4.43 -10.83 8.67
N PHE A 228 3.24 -10.23 8.52
CA PHE A 228 3.00 -8.83 8.89
C PHE A 228 3.31 -8.51 10.36
N ARG A 229 3.38 -9.52 11.23
CA ARG A 229 3.79 -9.39 12.63
C ARG A 229 5.29 -9.24 12.80
N SER A 230 6.07 -9.55 11.76
CA SER A 230 7.52 -9.38 11.77
C SER A 230 7.90 -7.91 11.61
N GLN A 231 8.85 -7.43 12.40
CA GLN A 231 9.47 -6.12 12.17
C GLN A 231 10.23 -6.04 10.84
N ASP A 232 10.54 -7.20 10.24
CA ASP A 232 11.20 -7.34 8.94
C ASP A 232 10.20 -7.54 7.79
N TYR A 233 8.90 -7.32 8.01
CA TYR A 233 7.92 -7.23 6.93
C TYR A 233 8.34 -6.13 5.96
N ALA A 234 8.41 -6.44 4.68
CA ALA A 234 9.07 -5.57 3.70
C ALA A 234 8.49 -5.75 2.30
N VAL A 235 8.67 -4.74 1.44
CA VAL A 235 8.22 -4.75 0.05
C VAL A 235 9.40 -4.96 -0.90
N GLY A 236 9.24 -5.88 -1.83
CA GLY A 236 10.09 -6.04 -3.00
C GLY A 236 9.30 -5.96 -4.29
N PHE A 237 9.99 -6.11 -5.43
CA PHE A 237 9.34 -6.21 -6.72
C PHE A 237 10.06 -7.18 -7.65
N ALA A 238 9.31 -7.62 -8.67
CA ALA A 238 9.82 -8.40 -9.79
C ALA A 238 9.33 -7.79 -11.11
N VAL A 239 10.03 -8.04 -12.21
CA VAL A 239 9.77 -7.44 -13.52
C VAL A 239 9.57 -8.53 -14.58
N ALA A 240 8.61 -8.33 -15.48
CA ALA A 240 8.31 -9.23 -16.59
C ALA A 240 8.05 -8.46 -17.89
N ASP A 241 8.04 -9.20 -19.00
CA ASP A 241 7.64 -8.71 -20.33
C ASP A 241 6.15 -8.95 -20.63
N SER A 242 5.47 -9.69 -19.76
CA SER A 242 4.03 -10.02 -19.82
C SER A 242 3.42 -9.95 -18.44
N PRO A 243 2.14 -9.55 -18.28
CA PRO A 243 1.45 -9.59 -16.99
C PRO A 243 1.37 -11.00 -16.40
N MET A 244 1.36 -12.03 -17.26
CA MET A 244 1.36 -13.44 -16.87
C MET A 244 2.78 -13.98 -16.52
N GLY A 245 3.82 -13.11 -16.51
CA GLY A 245 5.20 -13.50 -16.25
C GLY A 245 5.91 -14.15 -17.44
N PRO A 246 7.04 -14.84 -17.21
CA PRO A 246 7.68 -15.05 -15.91
C PRO A 246 8.30 -13.78 -15.33
N TYR A 247 8.16 -13.59 -14.04
CA TYR A 247 8.69 -12.43 -13.31
C TYR A 247 10.09 -12.72 -12.77
N LYS A 248 11.05 -11.82 -13.06
CA LYS A 248 12.38 -11.84 -12.48
C LYS A 248 12.45 -10.85 -11.31
N ARG A 249 12.76 -11.33 -10.12
CA ARG A 249 12.96 -10.50 -8.93
C ARG A 249 14.08 -9.49 -9.12
N TYR A 250 13.87 -8.29 -8.62
CA TYR A 250 14.92 -7.28 -8.58
C TYR A 250 16.00 -7.67 -7.56
N GLU A 251 17.27 -7.60 -7.95
CA GLU A 251 18.38 -8.13 -7.15
C GLU A 251 18.67 -7.33 -5.88
N LYS A 252 18.28 -6.03 -5.88
CA LYS A 252 18.48 -5.13 -4.73
C LYS A 252 17.23 -4.98 -3.86
N ASN A 253 16.31 -5.96 -3.90
CA ASN A 253 15.19 -6.03 -2.96
C ASN A 253 15.70 -6.24 -1.51
N PRO A 254 14.95 -5.79 -0.49
CA PRO A 254 13.68 -5.08 -0.55
C PRO A 254 13.84 -3.59 -0.87
N VAL A 255 12.78 -2.94 -1.42
CA VAL A 255 12.76 -1.51 -1.73
C VAL A 255 12.06 -0.66 -0.67
N LEU A 256 11.31 -1.30 0.23
CA LEU A 256 10.73 -0.70 1.41
C LEU A 256 10.96 -1.66 2.60
N HIS A 257 11.78 -1.25 3.55
CA HIS A 257 12.08 -2.03 4.76
C HIS A 257 12.46 -1.09 5.88
N ARG A 258 11.78 -1.19 7.03
CA ARG A 258 12.01 -0.32 8.20
C ARG A 258 12.09 1.17 7.80
N HIS A 259 11.21 1.57 6.91
CA HIS A 259 11.27 2.85 6.21
C HIS A 259 11.10 4.02 7.19
N CYS A 260 12.01 4.98 7.16
CA CYS A 260 12.04 6.14 8.08
C CYS A 260 11.96 5.76 9.56
N GLY A 261 12.50 4.58 9.95
CA GLY A 261 12.47 4.09 11.32
C GLY A 261 11.17 3.41 11.76
N TYR A 262 10.16 3.32 10.88
CA TYR A 262 8.96 2.53 11.14
C TYR A 262 9.23 1.04 10.91
N MET A 263 8.70 0.18 11.78
CA MET A 263 8.87 -1.27 11.71
C MET A 263 7.70 -1.94 11.01
N GLY A 264 7.93 -3.12 10.41
CA GLY A 264 6.89 -3.91 9.78
C GLY A 264 6.22 -3.16 8.63
N THR A 265 7.02 -2.47 7.79
CA THR A 265 6.53 -1.66 6.67
C THR A 265 6.23 -2.54 5.47
N GLY A 266 4.98 -2.61 5.08
CA GLY A 266 4.56 -3.47 3.95
C GLY A 266 3.09 -3.33 3.62
N HIS A 267 2.55 -4.31 2.90
CA HIS A 267 1.19 -4.37 2.33
C HIS A 267 0.79 -3.01 1.74
N HIS A 268 1.46 -2.69 0.67
CA HIS A 268 1.45 -1.39 0.03
C HIS A 268 0.50 -1.37 -1.17
N ALA A 269 0.10 -0.17 -1.57
CA ALA A 269 -0.43 0.08 -2.91
C ALA A 269 0.33 1.23 -3.58
N VAL A 270 0.42 1.18 -4.90
CA VAL A 270 1.00 2.25 -5.71
C VAL A 270 -0.13 2.98 -6.42
N PHE A 271 -0.22 4.28 -6.24
CA PHE A 271 -1.17 5.10 -6.96
C PHE A 271 -0.48 6.30 -7.64
N ARG A 272 -1.17 6.89 -8.60
CA ARG A 272 -0.65 8.00 -9.37
C ARG A 272 -1.60 9.19 -9.29
N THR A 273 -1.05 10.37 -9.05
CA THR A 273 -1.78 11.63 -9.19
C THR A 273 -1.02 12.55 -10.15
N GLY A 274 -1.65 12.90 -11.25
CA GLY A 274 -0.99 13.59 -12.36
C GLY A 274 0.21 12.79 -12.88
N LYS A 275 1.42 13.36 -12.77
CA LYS A 275 2.68 12.72 -13.20
C LYS A 275 3.47 12.09 -12.05
N ARG A 276 2.96 12.12 -10.82
CA ARG A 276 3.66 11.66 -9.63
C ARG A 276 3.13 10.31 -9.19
N PHE A 277 4.03 9.42 -8.81
CA PHE A 277 3.70 8.17 -8.15
C PHE A 277 3.84 8.32 -6.65
N TYR A 278 2.99 7.62 -5.92
CA TYR A 278 3.02 7.48 -4.48
C TYR A 278 2.88 6.01 -4.11
N MET A 279 3.47 5.65 -2.99
CA MET A 279 3.26 4.37 -2.33
C MET A 279 2.54 4.64 -1.01
N VAL A 280 1.37 4.05 -0.80
CA VAL A 280 0.72 3.96 0.49
C VAL A 280 1.04 2.59 1.07
N TYR A 281 1.31 2.51 2.37
CA TYR A 281 1.67 1.26 3.04
C TYR A 281 1.35 1.35 4.52
N HIS A 282 1.31 0.21 5.20
CA HIS A 282 1.18 0.22 6.64
C HIS A 282 2.50 -0.04 7.35
N ALA A 283 2.54 0.29 8.64
CA ALA A 283 3.61 -0.03 9.56
C ALA A 283 3.03 -0.49 10.91
N HIS A 284 3.83 -1.11 11.76
CA HIS A 284 3.45 -1.46 13.12
C HIS A 284 3.03 -0.22 13.91
N LYS A 285 2.14 -0.37 14.90
CA LYS A 285 1.72 0.71 15.80
C LYS A 285 2.92 1.36 16.49
N ASN A 286 3.89 0.55 16.89
CA ASN A 286 5.17 0.97 17.47
C ASN A 286 6.15 -0.21 17.46
N MET A 287 7.30 -0.06 18.10
CA MET A 287 8.34 -1.10 18.16
C MET A 287 7.93 -2.37 18.95
N LYS A 288 6.86 -2.34 19.73
CA LYS A 288 6.41 -3.45 20.59
C LYS A 288 5.06 -4.02 20.15
N GLU A 289 4.21 -3.19 19.59
CA GLU A 289 2.84 -3.53 19.23
C GLU A 289 2.65 -3.44 17.72
N VAL A 290 2.05 -4.46 17.14
CA VAL A 290 1.77 -4.53 15.71
C VAL A 290 0.52 -3.71 15.35
N THR A 291 -0.56 -3.89 16.12
CA THR A 291 -1.89 -3.36 15.80
C THR A 291 -2.34 -2.31 16.83
N PRO A 292 -3.23 -1.35 16.41
CA PRO A 292 -3.63 -1.08 15.03
C PRO A 292 -2.44 -0.60 14.19
N ARG A 293 -2.42 -0.91 12.88
CA ARG A 293 -1.30 -0.57 11.99
C ARG A 293 -1.39 0.89 11.53
N GLN A 294 -0.26 1.58 11.51
CA GLN A 294 -0.14 2.96 11.05
C GLN A 294 -0.21 3.04 9.54
N THR A 295 -0.94 4.01 8.98
CA THR A 295 -0.93 4.31 7.55
C THR A 295 0.13 5.36 7.24
N LEU A 296 0.92 5.13 6.19
CA LEU A 296 1.97 6.03 5.72
C LEU A 296 1.88 6.18 4.19
N ILE A 297 2.18 7.36 3.69
CA ILE A 297 2.24 7.65 2.25
C ILE A 297 3.60 8.24 1.92
N ALA A 298 4.25 7.75 0.90
CA ALA A 298 5.54 8.27 0.44
C ALA A 298 5.52 8.56 -1.07
N PRO A 299 6.08 9.68 -1.53
CA PRO A 299 6.36 9.86 -2.95
C PRO A 299 7.28 8.74 -3.46
N MET A 300 7.00 8.25 -4.66
CA MET A 300 7.76 7.19 -5.31
C MET A 300 8.28 7.66 -6.66
N LYS A 301 9.48 7.21 -7.05
CA LYS A 301 10.08 7.49 -8.35
C LYS A 301 10.57 6.22 -9.01
N MET A 302 10.39 6.16 -10.32
CA MET A 302 11.04 5.17 -11.16
C MET A 302 12.37 5.73 -11.64
N ARG A 303 13.49 5.07 -11.32
CA ARG A 303 14.85 5.47 -11.72
C ARG A 303 15.46 4.42 -12.62
N ARG A 304 16.11 4.86 -13.72
CA ARG A 304 16.84 3.92 -14.57
C ARG A 304 17.91 3.22 -13.76
N ASP A 305 17.85 1.90 -13.72
CA ASP A 305 18.92 1.09 -13.13
C ASP A 305 19.86 0.59 -14.24
N ARG A 306 21.11 1.03 -14.22
CA ARG A 306 22.11 0.62 -15.23
C ARG A 306 22.61 -0.80 -14.97
N ASP A 307 22.55 -1.24 -13.72
CA ASP A 307 23.04 -2.55 -13.26
C ASP A 307 21.93 -3.62 -13.22
N GLY A 308 20.66 -3.22 -13.13
CA GLY A 308 19.49 -4.11 -12.98
C GLY A 308 19.03 -4.81 -14.25
N GLY A 309 19.81 -4.71 -15.36
CA GLY A 309 19.47 -5.30 -16.65
C GLY A 309 18.86 -4.33 -17.65
N LYS A 310 18.82 -4.74 -18.93
CA LYS A 310 18.34 -3.89 -20.03
C LYS A 310 16.86 -3.52 -19.84
N GLY A 311 16.58 -2.22 -19.70
CA GLY A 311 15.23 -1.69 -19.63
C GLY A 311 14.56 -1.77 -18.26
N VAL A 312 15.27 -2.22 -17.22
CA VAL A 312 14.75 -2.25 -15.84
C VAL A 312 14.90 -0.87 -15.18
N TRP A 313 13.84 -0.44 -14.49
CA TRP A 313 13.81 0.76 -13.67
C TRP A 313 13.62 0.34 -12.22
N ARG A 314 14.45 0.88 -11.32
CA ARG A 314 14.30 0.64 -9.88
C ARG A 314 13.21 1.52 -9.30
N ILE A 315 12.52 0.98 -8.33
CA ILE A 315 11.59 1.72 -7.46
C ILE A 315 12.42 2.41 -6.38
N GLU A 316 12.20 3.71 -6.19
CA GLU A 316 12.82 4.52 -5.16
C GLU A 316 11.72 5.21 -4.35
N VAL A 317 11.54 4.79 -3.10
CA VAL A 317 10.57 5.35 -2.17
C VAL A 317 11.24 6.48 -1.39
N SER A 318 10.58 7.64 -1.34
CA SER A 318 11.12 8.85 -0.71
C SER A 318 11.05 8.79 0.81
N GLU A 319 12.08 9.23 1.50
CA GLU A 319 12.08 9.42 2.95
C GLU A 319 11.18 10.58 3.42
N ASN A 320 10.72 11.45 2.51
CA ASN A 320 9.77 12.51 2.82
C ASN A 320 8.35 11.93 2.90
N ILE A 321 8.06 11.22 3.98
CA ILE A 321 6.76 10.59 4.19
C ILE A 321 5.67 11.60 4.56
N ILE A 322 4.45 11.29 4.17
CA ILE A 322 3.22 11.92 4.65
C ILE A 322 2.62 10.98 5.69
N VAL A 323 2.34 11.50 6.88
CA VAL A 323 1.58 10.81 7.92
C VAL A 323 0.14 11.30 7.84
N PRO A 324 -0.80 10.49 7.33
CA PRO A 324 -2.21 10.86 7.22
C PRO A 324 -2.84 11.10 8.59
N LYS A 325 -3.65 12.15 8.71
CA LYS A 325 -4.35 12.52 9.95
C LYS A 325 -5.85 12.62 9.72
N ILE A 326 -6.63 12.17 10.70
CA ILE A 326 -8.08 12.37 10.68
C ILE A 326 -8.35 13.79 11.18
N GLY A 327 -8.92 14.63 10.31
CA GLY A 327 -9.36 15.98 10.69
C GLY A 327 -10.51 15.92 11.69
N GLN A 328 -10.52 16.88 12.62
CA GLN A 328 -11.66 17.14 13.52
C GLN A 328 -12.81 17.76 12.75
#